data_ecf9e8a4968ebf672e37203fbc62138f
#
_entry.id   ecf9e8a4968ebf672e37203fbc62138f
#
_cell.length_a   1.000
_cell.length_b   1.000
_cell.length_c   1.000
_cell.angle_alpha   90.00
_cell.angle_beta   90.00
_cell.angle_gamma   90.00
#
_symmetry.space_group_name_H-M   'P 1'
#
loop_
_entity.id
_entity.type
_entity.pdbx_description
1 polymer ?
#
loop_
_entity_poly.entity_id
_entity_poly.type
_entity_poly.pdbx_seq_one_letter_code
_entity_poly.pdbx_strand_id
1 'polypeptide(L)'
;GLYIQSVNGTPKMGILNAGAVDAIPAAEIGNYLVGGKWGLTVVPAKRKLNALTDADLNTLVQFDSVAFASAEVGLPFGDAANKSTVNRNIQDCFGNSLIVRTSGYANFATTLIPCKGGSITAIYQKYNATPQVFLRDMNDLPANIERCDGVVCTPVYVSIDSIRTLFASGTTTVPGGFHIKATVISDYTTSALDTRNVIVQDATGGICLRYSTAPNFSMNSQYDFNVGGLTLAEFNGWLQINNMA
;
A
#
# COMPACT_ATOMS: atom_id res chain seq x y z
N GLY A 1 -21.91 9.21 28.41
CA GLY A 1 -21.13 8.00 28.69
C GLY A 1 -20.75 7.24 27.44
N LEU A 2 -19.85 6.26 27.57
CA LEU A 2 -19.53 5.33 26.50
C LEU A 2 -20.48 4.13 26.52
N TYR A 3 -20.85 3.67 25.35
CA TYR A 3 -21.74 2.54 25.14
C TYR A 3 -21.06 1.50 24.25
N ILE A 4 -21.39 0.24 24.45
CA ILE A 4 -20.92 -0.87 23.61
C ILE A 4 -22.13 -1.45 22.90
N GLN A 5 -22.00 -1.60 21.58
CA GLN A 5 -23.02 -2.19 20.72
C GLN A 5 -22.36 -3.03 19.63
N SER A 6 -22.99 -4.13 19.21
CA SER A 6 -22.55 -4.86 18.02
C SER A 6 -23.02 -4.08 16.77
N VAL A 7 -22.05 -3.67 15.96
CA VAL A 7 -22.30 -3.00 14.67
C VAL A 7 -21.69 -3.86 13.57
N ASN A 8 -22.54 -4.36 12.69
CA ASN A 8 -22.14 -5.27 11.60
C ASN A 8 -21.33 -6.49 12.09
N GLY A 9 -21.74 -7.09 13.21
CA GLY A 9 -21.10 -8.28 13.77
C GLY A 9 -19.83 -8.02 14.58
N THR A 10 -19.42 -6.76 14.74
CA THR A 10 -18.23 -6.38 15.52
C THR A 10 -18.63 -5.53 16.73
N PRO A 11 -18.19 -5.85 17.96
CA PRO A 11 -18.38 -4.97 19.12
C PRO A 11 -17.67 -3.64 18.90
N LYS A 12 -18.40 -2.55 19.01
CA LYS A 12 -17.88 -1.19 18.95
C LYS A 12 -18.24 -0.41 20.20
N MET A 13 -17.33 0.46 20.63
CA MET A 13 -17.54 1.39 21.72
C MET A 13 -17.56 2.82 21.18
N GLY A 14 -18.52 3.60 21.63
CA GLY A 14 -18.67 4.98 21.21
C GLY A 14 -19.70 5.73 22.01
N ILE A 15 -20.17 6.86 21.52
CA ILE A 15 -21.27 7.64 22.09
C ILE A 15 -22.58 7.22 21.43
N LEU A 16 -23.71 7.47 22.11
CA LEU A 16 -25.03 7.30 21.47
C LEU A 16 -25.36 8.51 20.60
N ASN A 17 -25.69 8.23 19.33
CA ASN A 17 -26.24 9.18 18.40
C ASN A 17 -27.52 8.58 17.81
N ALA A 18 -28.67 9.24 18.01
CA ALA A 18 -29.98 8.74 17.58
C ALA A 18 -30.29 7.28 17.97
N GLY A 19 -29.81 6.84 19.14
CA GLY A 19 -30.04 5.49 19.66
C GLY A 19 -29.08 4.41 19.17
N ALA A 20 -28.11 4.76 18.33
CA ALA A 20 -27.05 3.85 17.87
C ALA A 20 -25.68 4.31 18.38
N VAL A 21 -24.75 3.35 18.53
CA VAL A 21 -23.36 3.68 18.85
C VAL A 21 -22.67 4.26 17.62
N ASP A 22 -22.12 5.44 17.80
CA ASP A 22 -21.42 6.22 16.77
C ASP A 22 -20.01 6.61 17.24
N ALA A 23 -19.20 7.13 16.33
CA ALA A 23 -17.85 7.57 16.60
C ALA A 23 -17.83 8.71 17.64
N ILE A 24 -16.83 8.71 18.50
CA ILE A 24 -16.55 9.84 19.39
C ILE A 24 -15.97 10.97 18.52
N PRO A 25 -16.56 12.18 18.51
CA PRO A 25 -15.98 13.30 17.79
C PRO A 25 -14.54 13.57 18.27
N ALA A 26 -13.63 13.87 17.34
CA ALA A 26 -12.21 14.06 17.66
C ALA A 26 -11.99 15.11 18.78
N ALA A 27 -12.79 16.18 18.80
CA ALA A 27 -12.72 17.22 19.83
C ALA A 27 -13.14 16.73 21.23
N GLU A 28 -13.87 15.63 21.33
CA GLU A 28 -14.39 15.08 22.58
C GLU A 28 -13.59 13.89 23.11
N ILE A 29 -12.64 13.36 22.33
CA ILE A 29 -11.87 12.16 22.71
C ILE A 29 -11.23 12.32 24.08
N GLY A 30 -10.69 13.50 24.41
CA GLY A 30 -10.06 13.79 25.70
C GLY A 30 -11.01 13.69 26.92
N ASN A 31 -12.33 13.75 26.72
CA ASN A 31 -13.31 13.59 27.77
C ASN A 31 -13.50 12.11 28.18
N TYR A 32 -13.10 11.18 27.30
CA TYR A 32 -13.31 9.74 27.46
C TYR A 32 -12.01 8.96 27.65
N LEU A 33 -10.90 9.45 27.08
CA LEU A 33 -9.58 8.83 27.18
C LEU A 33 -8.71 9.67 28.09
N VAL A 34 -8.68 9.30 29.38
CA VAL A 34 -7.94 10.00 30.42
C VAL A 34 -6.77 9.13 30.92
N GLY A 35 -5.61 9.73 30.87
CA GLY A 35 -4.39 9.07 31.27
C GLY A 35 -3.96 8.00 30.24
N GLY A 36 -2.79 7.47 30.42
CA GLY A 36 -2.29 6.40 29.54
C GLY A 36 -0.80 6.15 29.75
N LYS A 37 -0.38 4.96 29.40
CA LYS A 37 1.03 4.61 29.28
C LYS A 37 1.37 4.52 27.80
N TRP A 38 2.24 5.38 27.33
CA TRP A 38 2.65 5.46 25.92
C TRP A 38 3.82 4.52 25.61
N GLY A 39 3.99 4.19 24.33
CA GLY A 39 5.15 3.40 23.87
C GLY A 39 5.06 1.91 24.19
N LEU A 40 3.87 1.39 24.49
CA LEU A 40 3.68 -0.04 24.68
C LEU A 40 3.70 -0.78 23.34
N THR A 41 4.45 -1.89 23.31
CA THR A 41 4.45 -2.80 22.15
C THR A 41 3.34 -3.82 22.31
N VAL A 42 2.45 -3.90 21.34
CA VAL A 42 1.45 -4.96 21.24
C VAL A 42 2.01 -6.07 20.37
N VAL A 43 2.17 -7.27 20.93
CA VAL A 43 2.58 -8.44 20.16
C VAL A 43 1.35 -9.02 19.47
N PRO A 44 1.34 -9.12 18.12
CA PRO A 44 0.21 -9.67 17.39
C PRO A 44 0.05 -11.17 17.68
N ALA A 45 -1.20 -11.61 17.79
CA ALA A 45 -1.50 -13.04 17.93
C ALA A 45 -1.34 -13.75 16.60
N LYS A 46 -0.46 -14.76 16.53
CA LYS A 46 -0.31 -15.56 15.30
C LYS A 46 -1.56 -16.41 15.05
N ARG A 47 -2.07 -16.34 13.83
CA ARG A 47 -3.28 -17.06 13.39
C ARG A 47 -3.09 -17.62 11.98
N LYS A 48 -3.88 -18.65 11.66
CA LYS A 48 -4.11 -19.09 10.26
C LYS A 48 -5.31 -18.35 9.71
N LEU A 49 -5.38 -18.16 8.38
CA LEU A 49 -6.49 -17.44 7.73
C LEU A 49 -7.87 -18.07 8.03
N ASN A 50 -7.92 -19.38 8.20
CA ASN A 50 -9.15 -20.15 8.47
C ASN A 50 -9.40 -20.45 9.95
N ALA A 51 -8.60 -19.89 10.86
CA ALA A 51 -8.69 -20.20 12.30
C ALA A 51 -9.07 -18.98 13.16
N LEU A 52 -9.59 -17.93 12.54
CA LEU A 52 -10.08 -16.76 13.25
C LEU A 52 -11.44 -17.05 13.91
N THR A 53 -11.60 -16.56 15.13
CA THR A 53 -12.81 -16.72 15.93
C THR A 53 -13.30 -15.36 16.44
N ASP A 54 -14.47 -15.32 17.06
CA ASP A 54 -15.01 -14.11 17.67
C ASP A 54 -14.17 -13.61 18.86
N ALA A 55 -13.35 -14.47 19.46
CA ALA A 55 -12.38 -14.07 20.48
C ALA A 55 -11.23 -13.20 19.92
N ASP A 56 -10.99 -13.27 18.63
CA ASP A 56 -9.96 -12.48 17.96
C ASP A 56 -10.49 -11.10 17.48
N LEU A 57 -11.79 -10.81 17.60
CA LEU A 57 -12.38 -9.55 17.16
C LEU A 57 -11.71 -8.34 17.85
N ASN A 58 -11.40 -7.33 17.04
CA ASN A 58 -10.71 -6.10 17.47
C ASN A 58 -9.32 -6.32 18.07
N THR A 59 -8.70 -7.45 17.82
CA THR A 59 -7.31 -7.72 18.24
C THR A 59 -6.35 -7.58 17.06
N LEU A 60 -5.08 -7.40 17.39
CA LEU A 60 -3.98 -7.42 16.43
C LEU A 60 -3.58 -8.88 16.17
N VAL A 61 -3.72 -9.32 14.94
CA VAL A 61 -3.38 -10.66 14.47
C VAL A 61 -2.25 -10.61 13.46
N GLN A 62 -1.50 -11.70 13.35
CA GLN A 62 -0.47 -11.87 12.33
C GLN A 62 -0.67 -13.19 11.59
N PHE A 63 -0.57 -13.13 10.27
CA PHE A 63 -0.58 -14.28 9.37
C PHE A 63 0.81 -14.40 8.74
N ASP A 64 1.44 -15.54 8.88
CA ASP A 64 2.73 -15.82 8.26
C ASP A 64 2.53 -16.51 6.89
N SER A 65 3.45 -16.27 5.96
CA SER A 65 3.46 -16.91 4.63
C SER A 65 2.16 -16.72 3.84
N VAL A 66 1.69 -15.51 3.76
CA VAL A 66 0.51 -15.12 2.96
C VAL A 66 0.91 -14.15 1.84
N ALA A 67 0.14 -14.13 0.77
CA ALA A 67 0.30 -13.19 -0.34
C ALA A 67 -1.07 -12.68 -0.77
N PHE A 68 -1.13 -11.53 -1.41
CA PHE A 68 -2.35 -11.12 -2.09
C PHE A 68 -2.63 -12.06 -3.27
N ALA A 69 -3.90 -12.31 -3.57
CA ALA A 69 -4.28 -13.09 -4.75
C ALA A 69 -3.59 -12.53 -6.01
N SER A 70 -3.15 -13.38 -6.92
CA SER A 70 -2.37 -12.96 -8.09
C SER A 70 -3.07 -11.90 -8.95
N ALA A 71 -4.39 -11.98 -9.05
CA ALA A 71 -5.21 -10.98 -9.74
C ALA A 71 -5.25 -9.60 -9.08
N GLU A 72 -4.81 -9.49 -7.82
CA GLU A 72 -4.79 -8.23 -7.06
C GLU A 72 -3.45 -7.51 -7.17
N VAL A 73 -2.40 -8.20 -7.61
CA VAL A 73 -1.04 -7.65 -7.71
C VAL A 73 -1.01 -6.45 -8.65
N GLY A 74 -0.36 -5.37 -8.21
CA GLY A 74 -0.27 -4.13 -8.96
C GLY A 74 -1.54 -3.28 -8.97
N LEU A 75 -2.63 -3.71 -8.33
CA LEU A 75 -3.81 -2.86 -8.10
C LEU A 75 -3.60 -2.01 -6.84
N PRO A 76 -4.21 -0.83 -6.73
CA PRO A 76 -4.13 -0.02 -5.53
C PRO A 76 -4.87 -0.66 -4.36
N PHE A 77 -4.41 -0.43 -3.12
CA PHE A 77 -5.06 -0.94 -1.92
C PHE A 77 -6.48 -0.42 -1.75
N GLY A 78 -6.73 0.85 -2.07
CA GLY A 78 -8.02 1.53 -1.94
C GLY A 78 -8.31 2.43 -3.14
N ASP A 79 -9.51 2.97 -3.20
CA ASP A 79 -9.91 3.96 -4.20
C ASP A 79 -9.84 5.38 -3.57
N ALA A 80 -8.65 5.98 -3.63
CA ALA A 80 -8.42 7.32 -3.09
C ALA A 80 -9.14 8.40 -3.89
N ALA A 81 -9.36 8.22 -5.19
CA ALA A 81 -10.02 9.19 -6.05
C ALA A 81 -11.49 9.38 -5.66
N ASN A 82 -12.21 8.28 -5.50
CA ASN A 82 -13.63 8.29 -5.13
C ASN A 82 -13.86 8.18 -3.61
N LYS A 83 -12.78 8.13 -2.81
CA LYS A 83 -12.87 7.90 -1.35
C LYS A 83 -13.62 6.63 -0.97
N SER A 84 -13.64 5.66 -1.88
CA SER A 84 -14.36 4.41 -1.72
C SER A 84 -13.49 3.34 -1.07
N THR A 85 -14.14 2.49 -0.28
CA THR A 85 -13.49 1.35 0.34
C THR A 85 -13.34 0.21 -0.66
N VAL A 86 -12.17 -0.43 -0.68
CA VAL A 86 -11.88 -1.59 -1.54
C VAL A 86 -11.57 -2.81 -0.69
N ASN A 87 -12.02 -3.97 -1.15
CA ASN A 87 -11.68 -5.26 -0.60
C ASN A 87 -10.65 -5.95 -1.50
N ARG A 88 -9.58 -6.46 -0.91
CA ARG A 88 -8.54 -7.24 -1.55
C ARG A 88 -8.40 -8.58 -0.86
N ASN A 89 -8.05 -9.62 -1.58
CA ASN A 89 -7.95 -10.96 -1.03
C ASN A 89 -6.49 -11.34 -0.76
N ILE A 90 -6.19 -11.78 0.45
CA ILE A 90 -4.95 -12.48 0.76
C ILE A 90 -5.21 -13.99 0.79
N GLN A 91 -4.19 -14.76 0.47
CA GLN A 91 -4.23 -16.21 0.42
C GLN A 91 -3.01 -16.81 1.11
N ASP A 92 -3.19 -17.95 1.74
CA ASP A 92 -2.09 -18.78 2.23
C ASP A 92 -1.74 -19.89 1.23
N CYS A 93 -0.69 -20.65 1.52
CA CYS A 93 -0.23 -21.76 0.68
C CYS A 93 -1.19 -22.97 0.67
N PHE A 94 -2.25 -22.93 1.44
CA PHE A 94 -3.25 -24.01 1.56
C PHE A 94 -4.57 -23.68 0.87
N GLY A 95 -4.64 -22.53 0.18
CA GLY A 95 -5.83 -22.07 -0.54
C GLY A 95 -6.87 -21.38 0.34
N ASN A 96 -6.59 -21.13 1.62
CA ASN A 96 -7.47 -20.30 2.44
C ASN A 96 -7.33 -18.83 2.04
N SER A 97 -8.43 -18.09 2.14
CA SER A 97 -8.49 -16.69 1.75
C SER A 97 -9.14 -15.83 2.83
N LEU A 98 -8.72 -14.56 2.91
CA LEU A 98 -9.27 -13.57 3.84
C LEU A 98 -9.27 -12.19 3.17
N ILE A 99 -10.29 -11.39 3.47
CA ILE A 99 -10.42 -10.03 2.94
C ILE A 99 -9.55 -9.05 3.74
N VAL A 100 -8.70 -8.32 3.04
CA VAL A 100 -8.08 -7.07 3.50
C VAL A 100 -8.93 -5.92 3.01
N ARG A 101 -9.55 -5.20 3.92
CA ARG A 101 -10.41 -4.06 3.62
C ARG A 101 -9.67 -2.75 3.83
N THR A 102 -9.60 -1.92 2.82
CA THR A 102 -8.88 -0.63 2.87
C THR A 102 -9.82 0.51 2.54
N SER A 103 -9.86 1.52 3.40
CA SER A 103 -10.60 2.75 3.15
C SER A 103 -9.91 3.58 2.06
N GLY A 104 -10.68 4.23 1.18
CA GLY A 104 -10.14 5.21 0.22
C GLY A 104 -9.55 6.47 0.88
N TYR A 105 -9.72 6.65 2.19
CA TYR A 105 -9.08 7.71 2.98
C TYR A 105 -7.75 7.26 3.60
N ALA A 106 -7.36 5.99 3.51
CA ALA A 106 -6.08 5.53 4.03
C ALA A 106 -4.94 6.25 3.31
N ASN A 107 -3.90 6.63 4.06
CA ASN A 107 -2.73 7.30 3.49
C ASN A 107 -1.97 6.44 2.47
N PHE A 108 -2.14 5.13 2.52
CA PHE A 108 -1.58 4.15 1.58
C PHE A 108 -2.60 3.63 0.55
N ALA A 109 -3.79 4.24 0.43
CA ALA A 109 -4.83 3.75 -0.49
C ALA A 109 -4.36 3.67 -1.95
N THR A 110 -3.46 4.56 -2.39
CA THR A 110 -2.88 4.57 -3.73
C THR A 110 -1.67 3.64 -3.89
N THR A 111 -1.13 3.12 -2.80
CA THR A 111 -0.02 2.17 -2.85
C THR A 111 -0.46 0.92 -3.59
N LEU A 112 0.43 0.36 -4.41
CA LEU A 112 0.13 -0.84 -5.18
C LEU A 112 0.40 -2.08 -4.35
N ILE A 113 -0.45 -3.07 -4.54
CA ILE A 113 -0.31 -4.38 -3.91
C ILE A 113 0.96 -5.06 -4.41
N PRO A 114 1.87 -5.45 -3.50
CA PRO A 114 3.13 -6.08 -3.86
C PRO A 114 2.89 -7.48 -4.43
N CYS A 115 3.78 -7.89 -5.32
CA CYS A 115 3.75 -9.25 -5.85
C CYS A 115 4.19 -10.28 -4.80
N LYS A 116 5.25 -10.01 -4.06
CA LYS A 116 5.78 -10.95 -3.05
C LYS A 116 4.82 -11.13 -1.87
N GLY A 117 4.91 -12.29 -1.25
CA GLY A 117 4.26 -12.59 0.02
C GLY A 117 5.08 -12.17 1.24
N GLY A 118 4.55 -12.43 2.40
CA GLY A 118 5.19 -12.09 3.68
C GLY A 118 4.34 -12.44 4.87
N SER A 119 4.72 -11.91 6.02
CA SER A 119 3.86 -11.86 7.19
C SER A 119 2.97 -10.62 7.09
N ILE A 120 1.69 -10.77 7.35
CA ILE A 120 0.74 -9.65 7.41
C ILE A 120 0.27 -9.48 8.84
N THR A 121 0.46 -8.30 9.39
CA THR A 121 -0.11 -7.89 10.68
C THR A 121 -1.32 -7.02 10.43
N ALA A 122 -2.44 -7.28 11.12
CA ALA A 122 -3.68 -6.57 10.85
C ALA A 122 -4.63 -6.59 12.04
N ILE A 123 -5.61 -5.70 12.05
CA ILE A 123 -6.72 -5.73 13.02
C ILE A 123 -7.85 -6.59 12.42
N TYR A 124 -8.25 -7.63 13.16
CA TYR A 124 -9.35 -8.49 12.75
C TYR A 124 -10.71 -7.91 13.11
N GLN A 125 -11.62 -7.95 12.16
CA GLN A 125 -13.03 -7.56 12.32
C GLN A 125 -13.96 -8.44 11.47
N LYS A 126 -15.26 -8.25 11.63
CA LYS A 126 -16.29 -8.79 10.75
C LYS A 126 -17.16 -7.68 10.18
N TYR A 127 -17.64 -7.89 8.97
CA TYR A 127 -18.78 -7.16 8.43
C TYR A 127 -19.93 -8.15 8.30
N ASN A 128 -20.90 -8.06 9.20
CA ASN A 128 -21.91 -9.10 9.43
C ASN A 128 -21.23 -10.45 9.75
N ALA A 129 -21.41 -11.45 8.91
CA ALA A 129 -20.78 -12.76 9.06
C ALA A 129 -19.43 -12.88 8.32
N THR A 130 -19.04 -11.88 7.53
CA THR A 130 -17.85 -11.94 6.67
C THR A 130 -16.60 -11.51 7.43
N PRO A 131 -15.61 -12.40 7.62
CA PRO A 131 -14.32 -12.07 8.20
C PRO A 131 -13.55 -11.08 7.31
N GLN A 132 -12.91 -10.10 7.92
CA GLN A 132 -12.06 -9.13 7.24
C GLN A 132 -10.98 -8.59 8.17
N VAL A 133 -9.90 -8.10 7.60
CA VAL A 133 -8.82 -7.46 8.35
C VAL A 133 -8.50 -6.08 7.77
N PHE A 134 -7.90 -5.25 8.62
CA PHE A 134 -7.47 -3.90 8.29
C PHE A 134 -5.99 -3.74 8.60
N LEU A 135 -5.21 -3.31 7.61
CA LEU A 135 -3.84 -2.84 7.84
C LEU A 135 -3.88 -1.47 8.53
N ARG A 136 -2.97 -1.25 9.45
CA ARG A 136 -2.80 0.06 10.12
C ARG A 136 -1.97 1.01 9.25
N ASP A 137 -0.91 0.45 8.66
CA ASP A 137 -0.02 1.13 7.72
C ASP A 137 0.76 0.09 6.88
N MET A 138 1.68 0.53 6.04
CA MET A 138 2.44 -0.36 5.17
C MET A 138 3.55 -1.16 5.90
N ASN A 139 3.91 -0.81 7.14
CA ASN A 139 4.82 -1.62 7.95
C ASN A 139 4.18 -2.93 8.41
N ASP A 140 2.86 -3.01 8.36
CA ASP A 140 2.10 -4.22 8.63
C ASP A 140 2.28 -5.30 7.54
N LEU A 141 2.93 -4.96 6.41
CA LEU A 141 3.08 -5.81 5.23
C LEU A 141 4.53 -5.85 4.72
N PRO A 142 5.48 -6.52 5.39
CA PRO A 142 6.81 -6.79 4.84
C PRO A 142 6.73 -7.88 3.75
N ALA A 143 6.50 -7.47 2.50
CA ALA A 143 6.39 -8.38 1.34
C ALA A 143 7.79 -8.79 0.82
N ASN A 144 8.40 -9.77 1.46
CA ASN A 144 9.80 -10.13 1.27
C ASN A 144 10.05 -11.63 1.01
N ILE A 145 9.01 -12.46 0.97
CA ILE A 145 9.13 -13.88 0.66
C ILE A 145 8.50 -14.23 -0.70
N GLU A 146 8.98 -15.31 -1.31
CA GLU A 146 8.39 -15.80 -2.54
C GLU A 146 6.98 -16.36 -2.30
N ARG A 147 6.15 -16.27 -3.32
CA ARG A 147 4.77 -16.78 -3.30
C ARG A 147 4.77 -18.31 -3.39
N CYS A 148 3.76 -18.93 -2.78
CA CYS A 148 3.57 -20.38 -2.87
C CYS A 148 2.56 -20.81 -3.93
N ASP A 149 1.94 -19.87 -4.65
CA ASP A 149 0.99 -20.16 -5.74
C ASP A 149 1.66 -20.32 -7.11
N GLY A 150 3.00 -20.38 -7.15
CA GLY A 150 3.79 -20.53 -8.37
C GLY A 150 3.94 -19.26 -9.20
N VAL A 151 3.34 -18.15 -8.79
CA VAL A 151 3.53 -16.85 -9.44
C VAL A 151 4.93 -16.34 -9.14
N VAL A 152 5.72 -16.11 -10.17
CA VAL A 152 7.09 -15.60 -10.07
C VAL A 152 7.07 -14.07 -10.05
N CYS A 153 7.56 -13.50 -8.98
CA CYS A 153 7.64 -12.03 -8.80
C CYS A 153 8.96 -11.49 -9.35
N THR A 154 9.21 -11.72 -10.62
CA THR A 154 10.41 -11.18 -11.28
C THR A 154 10.13 -9.79 -11.84
N PRO A 155 11.07 -8.85 -11.68
CA PRO A 155 10.99 -7.57 -12.37
C PRO A 155 10.95 -7.77 -13.90
N VAL A 156 10.04 -7.08 -14.56
CA VAL A 156 10.01 -6.99 -16.02
C VAL A 156 10.87 -5.79 -16.42
N TYR A 157 12.12 -6.05 -16.80
CA TYR A 157 13.00 -4.98 -17.26
C TYR A 157 12.58 -4.50 -18.64
N VAL A 158 12.35 -3.19 -18.73
CA VAL A 158 11.98 -2.51 -19.98
C VAL A 158 12.93 -1.33 -20.23
N SER A 159 13.06 -0.95 -21.50
CA SER A 159 13.83 0.25 -21.86
C SER A 159 13.03 1.53 -21.58
N ILE A 160 13.73 2.65 -21.45
CA ILE A 160 13.09 3.97 -21.36
C ILE A 160 12.26 4.27 -22.60
N ASP A 161 12.71 3.85 -23.79
CA ASP A 161 11.94 4.00 -25.02
C ASP A 161 10.61 3.24 -24.98
N SER A 162 10.58 2.05 -24.38
CA SER A 162 9.32 1.32 -24.17
C SER A 162 8.34 2.11 -23.29
N ILE A 163 8.83 2.76 -22.24
CA ILE A 163 7.99 3.62 -21.37
C ILE A 163 7.47 4.83 -22.16
N ARG A 164 8.32 5.45 -22.98
CA ARG A 164 7.94 6.61 -23.84
C ARG A 164 6.88 6.18 -24.86
N THR A 165 7.03 5.00 -25.45
CA THR A 165 6.06 4.41 -26.39
C THR A 165 4.71 4.15 -25.72
N LEU A 166 4.69 3.64 -24.49
CA LEU A 166 3.45 3.49 -23.72
C LEU A 166 2.73 4.83 -23.54
N PHE A 167 3.47 5.88 -23.17
CA PHE A 167 2.89 7.22 -23.03
C PHE A 167 2.34 7.75 -24.35
N ALA A 168 3.10 7.61 -25.43
CA ALA A 168 2.69 8.03 -26.78
C ALA A 168 1.42 7.30 -27.28
N SER A 169 1.17 6.08 -26.81
CA SER A 169 -0.06 5.30 -27.07
C SER A 169 -1.25 5.70 -26.19
N GLY A 170 -1.09 6.71 -25.31
CA GLY A 170 -2.14 7.20 -24.41
C GLY A 170 -2.14 6.52 -23.03
N THR A 171 -1.16 5.69 -22.73
CA THR A 171 -1.04 5.06 -21.40
C THR A 171 -0.52 6.09 -20.37
N THR A 172 -1.26 6.28 -19.28
CA THR A 172 -0.91 7.22 -18.21
C THR A 172 -0.41 6.54 -16.93
N THR A 173 -0.32 5.21 -16.92
CA THR A 173 0.18 4.43 -15.77
C THR A 173 1.09 3.33 -16.27
N VAL A 174 2.30 3.24 -15.74
CA VAL A 174 3.24 2.17 -16.09
C VAL A 174 2.67 0.81 -15.65
N PRO A 175 2.67 -0.23 -16.50
CA PRO A 175 2.24 -1.56 -16.08
C PRO A 175 2.96 -2.07 -14.85
N GLY A 176 2.24 -2.78 -13.97
CA GLY A 176 2.81 -3.33 -12.73
C GLY A 176 4.01 -4.23 -12.98
N GLY A 177 4.98 -4.20 -12.06
CA GLY A 177 6.19 -5.03 -12.14
C GLY A 177 7.25 -4.53 -13.13
N PHE A 178 7.04 -3.40 -13.82
CA PHE A 178 8.05 -2.84 -14.71
C PHE A 178 9.18 -2.18 -13.93
N HIS A 179 10.39 -2.47 -14.36
CA HIS A 179 11.63 -1.91 -13.86
C HIS A 179 12.44 -1.34 -15.01
N ILE A 180 13.20 -0.27 -14.76
CA ILE A 180 14.21 0.26 -15.68
C ILE A 180 15.58 0.24 -15.01
N LYS A 181 16.60 -0.22 -15.75
CA LYS A 181 18.01 -0.05 -15.35
C LYS A 181 18.54 1.16 -16.08
N ALA A 182 18.85 2.22 -15.34
CA ALA A 182 19.26 3.47 -15.94
C ALA A 182 20.35 4.18 -15.11
N THR A 183 21.16 4.98 -15.78
CA THR A 183 22.20 5.79 -15.15
C THR A 183 21.64 7.16 -14.78
N VAL A 184 21.87 7.59 -13.55
CA VAL A 184 21.53 8.95 -13.10
C VAL A 184 22.49 9.94 -13.77
N ILE A 185 21.93 10.91 -14.49
CA ILE A 185 22.70 11.93 -15.23
C ILE A 185 22.47 13.36 -14.71
N SER A 186 21.59 13.54 -13.71
CA SER A 186 21.38 14.83 -13.05
C SER A 186 22.07 14.88 -11.70
N ASP A 187 22.48 16.09 -11.35
CA ASP A 187 22.99 16.39 -10.01
C ASP A 187 22.01 17.37 -9.33
N TYR A 188 21.32 16.90 -8.30
CA TYR A 188 20.38 17.72 -7.52
C TYR A 188 21.08 18.71 -6.57
N THR A 189 22.36 18.52 -6.28
CA THR A 189 23.14 19.36 -5.35
C THR A 189 23.46 20.72 -5.96
N THR A 190 23.48 20.82 -7.29
CA THR A 190 23.79 22.07 -8.02
C THR A 190 22.62 23.02 -8.16
N SER A 191 21.42 22.63 -7.73
CA SER A 191 20.17 23.41 -7.83
C SER A 191 19.78 23.81 -9.26
N ALA A 192 20.36 23.19 -10.28
CA ALA A 192 19.98 23.42 -11.68
C ALA A 192 18.59 22.82 -12.02
N LEU A 193 18.15 21.85 -11.21
CA LEU A 193 16.84 21.19 -11.29
C LEU A 193 16.18 21.21 -9.91
N ASP A 194 14.83 21.06 -9.89
CA ASP A 194 14.14 20.78 -8.62
C ASP A 194 14.73 19.50 -8.01
N THR A 195 15.09 19.55 -6.73
CA THR A 195 15.79 18.48 -6.02
C THR A 195 15.06 17.14 -6.02
N ARG A 196 13.77 17.13 -6.33
CA ARG A 196 12.94 15.92 -6.46
C ARG A 196 12.93 15.35 -7.88
N ASN A 197 13.56 16.02 -8.86
CA ASN A 197 13.67 15.53 -10.23
C ASN A 197 15.01 14.81 -10.42
N VAL A 198 14.96 13.54 -10.76
CA VAL A 198 16.12 12.74 -11.11
C VAL A 198 16.05 12.41 -12.60
N ILE A 199 16.98 12.90 -13.39
CA ILE A 199 17.06 12.54 -14.80
C ILE A 199 17.91 11.28 -14.91
N VAL A 200 17.33 10.27 -15.54
CA VAL A 200 18.00 8.98 -15.77
C VAL A 200 18.03 8.67 -17.26
N GLN A 201 19.05 7.91 -17.66
CA GLN A 201 19.26 7.54 -19.05
C GLN A 201 19.68 6.08 -19.16
N ASP A 202 19.15 5.40 -20.17
CA ASP A 202 19.65 4.12 -20.65
C ASP A 202 20.17 4.26 -22.10
N ALA A 203 20.46 3.13 -22.77
CA ALA A 203 20.92 3.15 -24.16
C ALA A 203 19.86 3.64 -25.17
N THR A 204 18.58 3.71 -24.77
CA THR A 204 17.46 4.01 -25.65
C THR A 204 16.94 5.42 -25.47
N GLY A 205 17.21 6.08 -24.35
CA GLY A 205 16.75 7.45 -24.10
C GLY A 205 16.86 7.86 -22.65
N GLY A 206 16.27 9.04 -22.37
CA GLY A 206 16.21 9.62 -21.02
C GLY A 206 14.77 9.87 -20.57
N ILE A 207 14.56 9.88 -19.24
CA ILE A 207 13.28 10.19 -18.62
C ILE A 207 13.51 10.86 -17.26
N CYS A 208 12.55 11.68 -16.82
CA CYS A 208 12.55 12.26 -15.50
C CYS A 208 11.80 11.34 -14.52
N LEU A 209 12.43 11.04 -13.38
CA LEU A 209 11.79 10.41 -12.25
C LEU A 209 11.47 11.50 -11.22
N ARG A 210 10.18 11.69 -10.92
CA ARG A 210 9.72 12.70 -9.97
C ARG A 210 9.40 12.05 -8.63
N TYR A 211 10.20 12.40 -7.62
CA TYR A 211 10.08 11.92 -6.26
C TYR A 211 9.17 12.81 -5.40
N SER A 212 8.56 12.23 -4.38
CA SER A 212 7.79 12.96 -3.34
C SER A 212 8.72 13.79 -2.45
N THR A 213 9.90 13.26 -2.15
CA THR A 213 10.98 13.91 -1.40
C THR A 213 12.28 13.83 -2.20
N ALA A 214 13.25 14.70 -1.91
CA ALA A 214 14.55 14.66 -2.59
C ALA A 214 15.28 13.33 -2.28
N PRO A 215 15.55 12.48 -3.29
CA PRO A 215 16.30 11.23 -3.10
C PRO A 215 17.79 11.50 -3.04
N ASN A 216 18.57 10.50 -2.63
CA ASN A 216 20.03 10.58 -2.59
C ASN A 216 20.66 9.60 -3.58
N PHE A 217 20.84 10.02 -4.83
CA PHE A 217 21.51 9.23 -5.88
C PHE A 217 22.83 9.84 -6.27
N SER A 218 23.83 9.01 -6.53
CA SER A 218 25.11 9.46 -7.09
C SER A 218 25.00 9.62 -8.60
N MET A 219 25.42 10.78 -9.12
CA MET A 219 25.52 11.00 -10.56
C MET A 219 26.49 10.01 -11.19
N ASN A 220 26.20 9.61 -12.44
CA ASN A 220 26.94 8.60 -13.22
C ASN A 220 26.89 7.17 -12.64
N SER A 221 26.00 6.91 -11.69
CA SER A 221 25.76 5.57 -11.16
C SER A 221 24.50 4.97 -11.75
N GLN A 222 24.55 3.66 -12.05
CA GLN A 222 23.41 2.91 -12.55
C GLN A 222 22.61 2.35 -11.39
N TYR A 223 21.30 2.48 -11.48
CA TYR A 223 20.35 1.95 -10.51
C TYR A 223 19.24 1.15 -11.18
N ASP A 224 18.60 0.32 -10.41
CA ASP A 224 17.38 -0.41 -10.76
C ASP A 224 16.19 0.32 -10.14
N PHE A 225 15.34 0.89 -11.00
CA PHE A 225 14.17 1.65 -10.58
C PHE A 225 12.90 0.84 -10.80
N ASN A 226 12.18 0.52 -9.74
CA ASN A 226 10.82 0.00 -9.85
C ASN A 226 9.90 1.15 -10.27
N VAL A 227 9.40 1.09 -11.48
CA VAL A 227 8.51 2.10 -12.05
C VAL A 227 7.08 1.59 -12.25
N GLY A 228 6.84 0.32 -11.94
CA GLY A 228 5.54 -0.32 -12.13
C GLY A 228 4.43 0.35 -11.32
N GLY A 229 3.31 0.62 -11.96
CA GLY A 229 2.13 1.25 -11.39
C GLY A 229 2.22 2.75 -11.17
N LEU A 230 3.36 3.37 -11.48
CA LEU A 230 3.56 4.80 -11.32
C LEU A 230 2.92 5.59 -12.47
N THR A 231 2.60 6.86 -12.21
CA THR A 231 1.94 7.73 -13.17
C THR A 231 2.90 8.28 -14.21
N LEU A 232 2.54 8.15 -15.47
CA LEU A 232 3.19 8.85 -16.61
C LEU A 232 2.46 10.14 -16.89
N ALA A 233 3.17 11.26 -16.91
CA ALA A 233 2.62 12.55 -17.27
C ALA A 233 3.68 13.44 -17.91
N GLU A 234 3.25 14.37 -18.75
CA GLU A 234 4.11 15.41 -19.30
C GLU A 234 3.95 16.70 -18.47
N PHE A 235 5.06 17.31 -18.14
CA PHE A 235 5.12 18.61 -17.50
C PHE A 235 6.09 19.52 -18.24
N ASN A 236 5.59 20.60 -18.81
CA ASN A 236 6.37 21.56 -19.60
C ASN A 236 7.20 20.91 -20.74
N GLY A 237 6.64 19.93 -21.44
CA GLY A 237 7.31 19.18 -22.50
C GLY A 237 8.24 18.05 -22.03
N TRP A 238 8.29 17.78 -20.72
CA TRP A 238 9.09 16.70 -20.15
C TRP A 238 8.22 15.54 -19.72
N LEU A 239 8.44 14.38 -20.31
CA LEU A 239 7.81 13.17 -19.82
C LEU A 239 8.42 12.78 -18.48
N GLN A 240 7.56 12.56 -17.50
CA GLN A 240 7.93 12.21 -16.13
C GLN A 240 7.24 10.92 -15.69
N ILE A 241 7.95 10.14 -14.86
CA ILE A 241 7.35 9.12 -14.02
C ILE A 241 7.18 9.75 -12.63
N ASN A 242 5.93 9.96 -12.22
CA ASN A 242 5.58 10.64 -10.98
C ASN A 242 5.31 9.65 -9.84
N ASN A 243 5.27 10.18 -8.62
CA ASN A 243 4.99 9.44 -7.38
C ASN A 243 6.07 8.40 -7.01
N MET A 244 7.32 8.65 -7.41
CA MET A 244 8.46 7.88 -6.90
C MET A 244 8.58 8.08 -5.38
N ALA A 245 8.81 7.01 -4.63
CA ALA A 245 8.94 6.99 -3.16
C ALA A 245 10.40 7.02 -2.71
#